data_d44ee1a08d42a00488824b1ac464f5f3
#
_entry.id   d44ee1a08d42a00488824b1ac464f5f3
#
_cell.length_a   1.000
_cell.length_b   1.000
_cell.length_c   1.000
_cell.angle_alpha   90.00
_cell.angle_beta   90.00
_cell.angle_gamma   90.00
#
_symmetry.space_group_name_H-M   'P 1'
#
loop_
_entity.id
_entity.type
_entity.pdbx_description
1 polymer ?
#
loop_
_entity_poly.entity_id
_entity_poly.type
_entity_poly.pdbx_seq_one_letter_code
_entity_poly.pdbx_strand_id
1 'polypeptide(L)'
;EVKELMDLNLHRGCMGWDSISLPDDGTEQWKFDVAHNVQVVCEQEILKVFKKVSKLVPETNNICYSGGVALNCVANSLVVQDYPNLWILPNPGDAGSSLGCAAYVGGQHIDFDSAFLGYDIKRKYPVKPVLKELLKGNLVGVANGRAEYGPRALGNRSLLADPRGKDIKQKMNEIKNRQEFRPFAPSVLEEY
;
A
#
# COMPACT_ATOMS: atom_id res chain seq x y z
N GLU A 1 -8.40 -10.22 -23.48
CA GLU A 1 -9.20 -8.97 -23.59
C GLU A 1 -8.74 -7.91 -22.59
N VAL A 2 -8.86 -8.11 -21.25
CA VAL A 2 -8.40 -7.11 -20.27
C VAL A 2 -6.90 -6.78 -20.45
N LYS A 3 -6.07 -7.74 -20.79
CA LYS A 3 -4.64 -7.51 -21.02
C LYS A 3 -4.38 -6.63 -22.24
N GLU A 4 -5.18 -6.76 -23.28
CA GLU A 4 -5.09 -5.93 -24.49
C GLU A 4 -5.54 -4.50 -24.23
N LEU A 5 -6.38 -4.31 -23.20
CA LEU A 5 -6.88 -3.01 -22.77
C LEU A 5 -5.90 -2.26 -21.86
N MET A 6 -5.04 -2.98 -21.16
CA MET A 6 -3.97 -2.38 -20.37
C MET A 6 -2.84 -1.97 -21.29
N ASP A 7 -2.83 -0.69 -21.67
CA ASP A 7 -1.62 -0.11 -22.27
C ASP A 7 -0.51 -0.12 -21.23
N LEU A 8 0.30 -1.16 -21.26
CA LEU A 8 1.44 -1.35 -20.36
C LEU A 8 2.57 -0.35 -20.66
N ASN A 9 2.36 0.53 -21.62
CA ASN A 9 3.33 1.53 -21.99
C ASN A 9 3.12 2.82 -21.20
N LEU A 10 3.55 2.78 -19.90
CA LEU A 10 4.03 3.95 -19.20
C LEU A 10 3.05 5.14 -19.12
N HIS A 11 2.50 5.42 -18.00
CA HIS A 11 1.82 6.70 -17.65
C HIS A 11 0.60 7.10 -18.49
N ARG A 12 0.31 6.43 -19.57
CA ARG A 12 -0.93 6.65 -20.30
C ARG A 12 -2.14 6.05 -19.57
N GLY A 13 -1.87 5.13 -18.65
CA GLY A 13 -2.87 4.51 -17.81
C GLY A 13 -4.01 3.91 -18.63
N CYS A 14 -5.20 4.05 -18.11
CA CYS A 14 -6.43 3.60 -18.77
C CYS A 14 -7.02 4.68 -19.67
N MET A 15 -6.24 5.50 -20.34
CA MET A 15 -6.75 6.55 -21.25
C MET A 15 -7.57 6.00 -22.42
N GLY A 16 -7.46 4.70 -22.68
CA GLY A 16 -8.28 4.01 -23.67
C GLY A 16 -9.61 3.48 -23.14
N TRP A 17 -9.90 3.58 -21.85
CA TRP A 17 -11.14 3.02 -21.28
C TRP A 17 -12.39 3.63 -21.88
N ASP A 18 -12.38 4.92 -22.16
CA ASP A 18 -13.51 5.61 -22.79
C ASP A 18 -13.72 5.20 -24.25
N SER A 19 -12.70 4.65 -24.91
CA SER A 19 -12.74 4.20 -26.31
C SER A 19 -13.01 2.70 -26.45
N ILE A 20 -12.96 1.97 -25.34
CA ILE A 20 -13.14 0.51 -25.34
C ILE A 20 -14.48 0.21 -24.72
N SER A 21 -15.44 -0.13 -25.55
CA SER A 21 -16.70 -0.72 -25.12
C SER A 21 -16.46 -2.15 -24.63
N LEU A 22 -15.95 -2.29 -23.38
CA LEU A 22 -16.26 -3.52 -22.67
C LEU A 22 -17.79 -3.56 -22.53
N PRO A 23 -18.46 -4.64 -22.93
CA PRO A 23 -19.88 -4.75 -22.78
C PRO A 23 -20.21 -4.70 -21.29
N ASP A 24 -20.50 -3.51 -20.79
CA ASP A 24 -21.00 -3.31 -19.42
C ASP A 24 -22.44 -3.83 -19.38
N ASP A 25 -22.66 -4.88 -18.62
CA ASP A 25 -23.99 -5.45 -18.40
C ASP A 25 -24.81 -4.67 -17.36
N GLY A 26 -24.23 -3.57 -16.84
CA GLY A 26 -24.85 -2.70 -15.83
C GLY A 26 -24.85 -3.29 -14.43
N THR A 27 -24.22 -4.46 -14.21
CA THR A 27 -24.20 -5.11 -12.90
C THR A 27 -22.98 -4.70 -12.08
N GLU A 28 -23.09 -4.76 -10.75
CA GLU A 28 -21.93 -4.61 -9.88
C GLU A 28 -20.95 -5.78 -10.04
N GLN A 29 -21.45 -6.98 -10.35
CA GLN A 29 -20.61 -8.15 -10.56
C GLN A 29 -19.64 -7.93 -11.71
N TRP A 30 -20.08 -7.37 -12.81
CA TRP A 30 -19.21 -7.01 -13.92
C TRP A 30 -18.04 -6.12 -13.49
N LYS A 31 -18.30 -5.10 -12.65
CA LYS A 31 -17.24 -4.21 -12.13
C LYS A 31 -16.23 -4.97 -11.28
N PHE A 32 -16.68 -5.91 -10.45
CA PHE A 32 -15.80 -6.75 -9.64
C PHE A 32 -14.97 -7.69 -10.51
N ASP A 33 -15.56 -8.26 -11.55
CA ASP A 33 -14.88 -9.16 -12.48
C ASP A 33 -13.79 -8.40 -13.27
N VAL A 34 -14.07 -7.19 -13.73
CA VAL A 34 -13.08 -6.34 -14.39
C VAL A 34 -11.95 -6.01 -13.44
N ALA A 35 -12.24 -5.57 -12.21
CA ALA A 35 -11.23 -5.24 -11.21
C ALA A 35 -10.36 -6.44 -10.86
N HIS A 36 -10.96 -7.63 -10.70
CA HIS A 36 -10.24 -8.88 -10.45
C HIS A 36 -9.30 -9.21 -11.63
N ASN A 37 -9.80 -9.14 -12.86
CA ASN A 37 -8.97 -9.43 -14.03
C ASN A 37 -7.80 -8.46 -14.19
N VAL A 38 -8.00 -7.16 -13.90
CA VAL A 38 -6.93 -6.17 -13.87
C VAL A 38 -5.86 -6.55 -12.86
N GLN A 39 -6.28 -6.95 -11.64
CA GLN A 39 -5.34 -7.39 -10.60
C GLN A 39 -4.55 -8.62 -11.02
N VAL A 40 -5.20 -9.65 -11.58
CA VAL A 40 -4.54 -10.88 -12.07
C VAL A 40 -3.51 -10.57 -13.15
N VAL A 41 -3.85 -9.71 -14.11
CA VAL A 41 -2.90 -9.30 -15.17
C VAL A 41 -1.72 -8.55 -14.55
N CYS A 42 -1.97 -7.64 -13.62
CA CYS A 42 -0.93 -6.91 -12.92
C CYS A 42 0.05 -7.85 -12.20
N GLU A 43 -0.45 -8.83 -11.46
CA GLU A 43 0.34 -9.85 -10.77
C GLU A 43 1.22 -10.64 -11.74
N GLN A 44 0.63 -11.10 -12.85
CA GLN A 44 1.37 -11.86 -13.86
C GLN A 44 2.50 -11.06 -14.49
N GLU A 45 2.27 -9.79 -14.81
CA GLU A 45 3.28 -8.94 -15.42
C GLU A 45 4.39 -8.59 -14.41
N ILE A 46 4.05 -8.33 -13.15
CA ILE A 46 5.04 -8.12 -12.08
C ILE A 46 5.94 -9.36 -11.94
N LEU A 47 5.36 -10.56 -11.82
CA LEU A 47 6.13 -11.80 -11.70
C LEU A 47 7.04 -12.06 -12.92
N LYS A 48 6.60 -11.68 -14.12
CA LYS A 48 7.46 -11.76 -15.33
C LYS A 48 8.65 -10.82 -15.25
N VAL A 49 8.44 -9.60 -14.74
CA VAL A 49 9.53 -8.62 -14.55
C VAL A 49 10.54 -9.17 -13.56
N PHE A 50 10.10 -9.66 -12.39
CA PHE A 50 10.99 -10.24 -11.38
C PHE A 50 11.77 -11.43 -11.93
N LYS A 51 11.11 -12.34 -12.65
CA LYS A 51 11.77 -13.48 -13.30
C LYS A 51 12.80 -13.06 -14.36
N LYS A 52 12.55 -11.94 -15.04
CA LYS A 52 13.51 -11.37 -15.99
C LYS A 52 14.71 -10.77 -15.25
N VAL A 53 14.49 -10.03 -14.18
CA VAL A 53 15.55 -9.44 -13.35
C VAL A 53 16.46 -10.51 -12.78
N SER A 54 15.91 -11.58 -12.20
CA SER A 54 16.72 -12.70 -11.64
C SER A 54 17.60 -13.40 -12.68
N LYS A 55 17.17 -13.42 -13.94
CA LYS A 55 17.99 -13.96 -15.04
C LYS A 55 19.11 -13.02 -15.45
N LEU A 56 18.91 -11.72 -15.30
CA LEU A 56 19.92 -10.70 -15.66
C LEU A 56 20.98 -10.55 -14.59
N VAL A 57 20.62 -10.78 -13.32
CA VAL A 57 21.50 -10.62 -12.15
C VAL A 57 21.38 -11.87 -11.26
N PRO A 58 21.91 -13.02 -11.72
CA PRO A 58 21.73 -14.29 -11.02
C PRO A 58 22.59 -14.42 -9.74
N GLU A 59 23.53 -13.55 -9.53
CA GLU A 59 24.49 -13.57 -8.41
C GLU A 59 23.90 -13.03 -7.08
N THR A 60 22.69 -12.48 -7.10
CA THR A 60 22.04 -11.97 -5.88
C THR A 60 20.56 -12.30 -5.85
N ASN A 61 20.07 -12.53 -4.61
CA ASN A 61 18.63 -12.67 -4.31
C ASN A 61 18.07 -11.42 -3.60
N ASN A 62 18.89 -10.38 -3.43
CA ASN A 62 18.46 -9.13 -2.79
C ASN A 62 17.84 -8.22 -3.85
N ILE A 63 16.58 -7.87 -3.68
CA ILE A 63 15.84 -7.05 -4.63
C ILE A 63 15.28 -5.82 -3.92
N CYS A 64 15.60 -4.64 -4.46
CA CYS A 64 14.94 -3.39 -4.09
C CYS A 64 13.81 -3.13 -5.10
N TYR A 65 12.58 -3.03 -4.62
CA TYR A 65 11.40 -2.79 -5.44
C TYR A 65 10.81 -1.41 -5.12
N SER A 66 10.69 -0.58 -6.13
CA SER A 66 10.17 0.79 -6.03
C SER A 66 9.21 1.08 -7.19
N GLY A 67 8.51 2.20 -7.10
CA GLY A 67 7.44 2.60 -8.01
C GLY A 67 6.07 2.48 -7.37
N GLY A 68 5.06 3.19 -7.91
CA GLY A 68 3.70 3.20 -7.35
C GLY A 68 3.08 1.81 -7.23
N VAL A 69 3.40 0.90 -8.16
CA VAL A 69 2.90 -0.49 -8.16
C VAL A 69 3.43 -1.30 -6.99
N ALA A 70 4.58 -0.93 -6.40
CA ALA A 70 5.11 -1.55 -5.19
C ALA A 70 4.21 -1.37 -3.94
N LEU A 71 3.17 -0.54 -4.02
CA LEU A 71 2.12 -0.43 -3.01
C LEU A 71 1.04 -1.52 -3.10
N ASN A 72 1.08 -2.35 -4.14
CA ASN A 72 0.11 -3.44 -4.33
C ASN A 72 0.51 -4.64 -3.45
N CYS A 73 0.00 -4.66 -2.22
CA CYS A 73 0.35 -5.70 -1.24
C CYS A 73 -0.11 -7.10 -1.66
N VAL A 74 -1.17 -7.22 -2.47
CA VAL A 74 -1.64 -8.51 -3.00
C VAL A 74 -0.61 -9.10 -3.96
N ALA A 75 -0.13 -8.32 -4.92
CA ALA A 75 0.94 -8.75 -5.81
C ALA A 75 2.25 -9.02 -5.06
N ASN A 76 2.59 -8.18 -4.09
CA ASN A 76 3.82 -8.34 -3.31
C ASN A 76 3.82 -9.64 -2.49
N SER A 77 2.67 -10.10 -2.01
CA SER A 77 2.55 -11.38 -1.28
C SER A 77 2.90 -12.59 -2.16
N LEU A 78 2.69 -12.48 -3.47
CA LEU A 78 3.11 -13.52 -4.42
C LEU A 78 4.61 -13.42 -4.71
N VAL A 79 5.11 -12.19 -4.90
CA VAL A 79 6.53 -11.95 -5.18
C VAL A 79 7.43 -12.46 -4.06
N VAL A 80 7.08 -12.21 -2.80
CA VAL A 80 7.90 -12.60 -1.64
C VAL A 80 8.04 -14.11 -1.48
N GLN A 81 7.15 -14.91 -2.04
CA GLN A 81 7.25 -16.38 -2.02
C GLN A 81 8.50 -16.88 -2.77
N ASP A 82 8.80 -16.25 -3.91
CA ASP A 82 9.96 -16.62 -4.74
C ASP A 82 11.19 -15.75 -4.44
N TYR A 83 10.99 -14.56 -3.88
CA TYR A 83 12.02 -13.54 -3.61
C TYR A 83 11.97 -13.06 -2.16
N PRO A 84 12.37 -13.89 -1.19
CA PRO A 84 12.22 -13.58 0.24
C PRO A 84 13.05 -12.38 0.72
N ASN A 85 14.09 -12.00 -0.01
CA ASN A 85 14.91 -10.83 0.30
C ASN A 85 14.43 -9.57 -0.45
N LEU A 86 13.12 -9.47 -0.69
CA LEU A 86 12.49 -8.30 -1.26
C LEU A 86 12.44 -7.16 -0.25
N TRP A 87 12.99 -6.01 -0.62
CA TRP A 87 12.88 -4.78 0.15
C TRP A 87 12.09 -3.72 -0.63
N ILE A 88 11.12 -3.10 0.06
CA ILE A 88 10.27 -2.05 -0.51
C ILE A 88 10.39 -0.82 0.38
N LEU A 89 10.75 0.32 -0.22
CA LEU A 89 10.78 1.60 0.49
C LEU A 89 9.37 1.92 1.05
N PRO A 90 9.23 2.39 2.30
CA PRO A 90 7.93 2.77 2.87
C PRO A 90 7.14 3.80 2.06
N ASN A 91 7.82 4.60 1.26
CA ASN A 91 7.21 5.50 0.26
C ASN A 91 7.74 5.18 -1.14
N PRO A 92 7.27 4.09 -1.78
CA PRO A 92 7.88 3.60 -3.01
C PRO A 92 7.43 4.38 -4.26
N GLY A 93 6.40 5.20 -4.16
CA GLY A 93 5.88 6.02 -5.27
C GLY A 93 6.68 7.30 -5.52
N ASP A 94 6.17 8.16 -6.40
CA ASP A 94 6.85 9.38 -6.86
C ASP A 94 7.26 10.31 -5.71
N ALA A 95 6.43 10.43 -4.68
CA ALA A 95 6.75 11.24 -3.50
C ALA A 95 8.01 10.78 -2.76
N GLY A 96 8.31 9.47 -2.80
CA GLY A 96 9.51 8.89 -2.20
C GLY A 96 10.80 9.22 -2.93
N SER A 97 10.72 9.64 -4.19
CA SER A 97 11.88 10.10 -4.97
C SER A 97 12.57 11.32 -4.36
N SER A 98 11.87 12.09 -3.51
CA SER A 98 12.45 13.20 -2.76
C SER A 98 13.61 12.77 -1.87
N LEU A 99 13.52 11.59 -1.25
CA LEU A 99 14.60 11.04 -0.44
C LEU A 99 15.80 10.67 -1.30
N GLY A 100 15.56 10.03 -2.46
CA GLY A 100 16.61 9.70 -3.43
C GLY A 100 17.32 10.94 -3.98
N CYS A 101 16.55 11.98 -4.29
CA CYS A 101 17.13 13.27 -4.72
C CYS A 101 18.01 13.89 -3.64
N ALA A 102 17.57 13.88 -2.38
CA ALA A 102 18.35 14.40 -1.27
C ALA A 102 19.67 13.61 -1.07
N ALA A 103 19.61 12.27 -1.16
CA ALA A 103 20.80 11.41 -1.09
C ALA A 103 21.77 11.69 -2.25
N TYR A 104 21.25 11.83 -3.46
CA TYR A 104 22.06 12.10 -4.64
C TYR A 104 22.78 13.46 -4.55
N VAL A 105 22.08 14.51 -4.16
CA VAL A 105 22.67 15.85 -4.01
C VAL A 105 23.65 15.90 -2.84
N GLY A 106 23.32 15.21 -1.74
CA GLY A 106 24.19 15.13 -0.55
C GLY A 106 25.44 14.27 -0.75
N GLY A 107 25.46 13.42 -1.78
CA GLY A 107 26.57 12.50 -2.05
C GLY A 107 26.84 11.50 -0.92
N GLN A 108 25.82 11.19 -0.14
CA GLN A 108 25.93 10.33 1.04
C GLN A 108 24.95 9.18 1.00
N HIS A 109 25.34 8.05 1.57
CA HIS A 109 24.41 7.00 1.89
C HIS A 109 23.42 7.46 2.96
N ILE A 110 22.17 7.05 2.82
CA ILE A 110 21.14 7.26 3.84
C ILE A 110 20.97 5.95 4.60
N ASP A 111 21.26 5.98 5.88
CA ASP A 111 20.87 4.89 6.78
C ASP A 111 19.36 4.98 7.03
N PHE A 112 18.64 4.00 6.53
CA PHE A 112 17.18 3.96 6.61
C PHE A 112 16.75 2.95 7.68
N ASP A 113 16.67 3.41 8.93
CA ASP A 113 16.35 2.56 10.08
C ASP A 113 14.83 2.31 10.23
N SER A 114 14.02 3.26 9.83
CA SER A 114 12.56 3.15 10.00
C SER A 114 11.77 4.10 9.10
N ALA A 115 10.47 3.84 9.00
CA ALA A 115 9.54 4.72 8.31
C ALA A 115 9.16 5.98 9.11
N PHE A 116 9.60 6.13 10.35
CA PHE A 116 9.19 7.23 11.24
C PHE A 116 10.17 8.40 11.18
N LEU A 117 10.13 9.16 10.08
CA LEU A 117 11.07 10.25 9.79
C LEU A 117 10.50 11.66 10.06
N GLY A 118 9.18 11.77 10.23
CA GLY A 118 8.51 13.07 10.37
C GLY A 118 8.63 13.69 11.76
N TYR A 119 7.80 14.74 11.97
CA TYR A 119 7.75 15.47 13.23
C TYR A 119 7.43 14.57 14.42
N ASP A 120 8.18 14.76 15.51
CA ASP A 120 8.11 13.96 16.71
C ASP A 120 7.24 14.62 17.80
N ILE A 121 6.14 13.96 18.16
CA ILE A 121 5.32 14.33 19.31
C ILE A 121 5.84 13.58 20.54
N LYS A 122 6.69 14.24 21.30
CA LYS A 122 7.35 13.66 22.48
C LYS A 122 6.40 13.51 23.68
N ARG A 123 5.49 12.59 23.60
CA ARG A 123 4.56 12.26 24.69
C ARG A 123 4.49 10.77 24.92
N LYS A 124 4.15 10.36 26.15
CA LYS A 124 3.85 8.96 26.41
C LYS A 124 2.59 8.57 25.68
N TYR A 125 2.63 7.43 24.97
CA TYR A 125 1.47 6.93 24.23
C TYR A 125 0.28 6.72 25.18
N PRO A 126 -0.90 7.28 24.90
CA PRO A 126 -2.04 7.28 25.80
C PRO A 126 -2.84 5.96 25.74
N VAL A 127 -2.21 4.83 26.06
CA VAL A 127 -2.79 3.49 25.95
C VAL A 127 -4.13 3.36 26.65
N LYS A 128 -4.21 3.75 27.94
CA LYS A 128 -5.43 3.59 28.73
C LYS A 128 -6.61 4.43 28.20
N PRO A 129 -6.47 5.72 27.91
CA PRO A 129 -7.53 6.51 27.30
C PRO A 129 -7.97 5.96 25.93
N VAL A 130 -7.03 5.60 25.06
CA VAL A 130 -7.34 5.03 23.74
C VAL A 130 -8.13 3.73 23.90
N LEU A 131 -7.66 2.79 24.71
CA LEU A 131 -8.34 1.53 24.96
C LEU A 131 -9.76 1.75 25.51
N LYS A 132 -9.93 2.67 26.45
CA LYS A 132 -11.24 2.99 27.02
C LYS A 132 -12.24 3.45 25.97
N GLU A 133 -11.81 4.28 25.03
CA GLU A 133 -12.69 4.77 23.98
C GLU A 133 -12.97 3.71 22.91
N LEU A 134 -11.97 2.91 22.53
CA LEU A 134 -12.16 1.80 21.60
C LEU A 134 -13.16 0.76 22.15
N LEU A 135 -13.06 0.41 23.45
CA LEU A 135 -13.99 -0.53 24.09
C LEU A 135 -15.43 -0.03 24.18
N LYS A 136 -15.65 1.28 24.05
CA LYS A 136 -16.99 1.88 23.92
C LYS A 136 -17.50 1.85 22.48
N GLY A 137 -16.73 1.36 21.53
CA GLY A 137 -17.03 1.38 20.09
C GLY A 137 -16.77 2.72 19.40
N ASN A 138 -16.04 3.63 20.08
CA ASN A 138 -15.65 4.91 19.48
C ASN A 138 -14.47 4.75 18.55
N LEU A 139 -14.40 5.63 17.55
CA LEU A 139 -13.23 5.79 16.69
C LEU A 139 -12.25 6.76 17.32
N VAL A 140 -10.97 6.45 17.28
CA VAL A 140 -9.94 7.25 17.96
C VAL A 140 -8.86 7.67 16.98
N GLY A 141 -8.64 8.99 16.83
CA GLY A 141 -7.48 9.54 16.15
C GLY A 141 -6.27 9.57 17.09
N VAL A 142 -5.15 9.03 16.65
CA VAL A 142 -3.89 9.04 17.40
C VAL A 142 -2.85 9.86 16.68
N ALA A 143 -2.17 10.74 17.42
CA ALA A 143 -0.97 11.44 17.01
C ALA A 143 0.07 11.35 18.12
N ASN A 144 1.13 10.57 17.92
CA ASN A 144 2.19 10.33 18.91
C ASN A 144 3.49 9.95 18.21
N GLY A 145 4.65 10.17 18.85
CA GLY A 145 5.94 9.86 18.27
C GLY A 145 6.21 10.56 16.93
N ARG A 146 7.12 10.05 16.14
CA ARG A 146 7.46 10.57 14.82
C ARG A 146 6.40 10.19 13.78
N ALA A 147 6.02 11.14 12.93
CA ALA A 147 5.12 10.84 11.82
C ALA A 147 5.75 9.87 10.82
N GLU A 148 4.91 9.07 10.20
CA GLU A 148 5.31 8.13 9.17
C GLU A 148 5.77 8.85 7.88
N TYR A 149 6.83 8.33 7.26
CA TYR A 149 7.25 8.67 5.90
C TYR A 149 6.60 7.69 4.93
N GLY A 150 5.66 8.18 4.16
CA GLY A 150 4.95 7.37 3.18
C GLY A 150 3.42 7.44 3.29
N PRO A 151 2.72 6.78 2.37
CA PRO A 151 1.27 6.88 2.25
C PRO A 151 0.50 6.01 3.26
N ARG A 152 1.18 5.25 4.11
CA ARG A 152 0.56 4.33 5.06
C ARG A 152 0.63 4.86 6.48
N ALA A 153 -0.48 4.74 7.21
CA ALA A 153 -0.52 4.94 8.64
C ALA A 153 0.05 3.68 9.34
N LEU A 154 1.02 3.87 10.24
CA LEU A 154 1.73 2.80 10.93
C LEU A 154 1.63 2.93 12.46
N GLY A 155 0.62 3.63 12.96
CA GLY A 155 0.34 3.76 14.39
C GLY A 155 0.57 5.15 14.99
N ASN A 156 1.43 5.98 14.39
CA ASN A 156 1.78 7.29 14.93
C ASN A 156 0.89 8.43 14.43
N ARG A 157 0.29 8.29 13.26
CA ARG A 157 -0.77 9.18 12.72
C ARG A 157 -1.86 8.29 12.16
N SER A 158 -2.66 7.73 13.05
CA SER A 158 -3.62 6.66 12.71
C SER A 158 -5.01 6.95 13.23
N LEU A 159 -6.01 6.47 12.49
CA LEU A 159 -7.36 6.25 13.02
C LEU A 159 -7.48 4.79 13.47
N LEU A 160 -7.91 4.58 14.69
CA LEU A 160 -8.07 3.26 15.29
C LEU A 160 -9.55 2.98 15.54
N ALA A 161 -9.93 1.72 15.40
CA ALA A 161 -11.26 1.22 15.71
C ALA A 161 -11.19 -0.19 16.28
N ASP A 162 -12.17 -0.58 17.11
CA ASP A 162 -12.33 -1.96 17.55
C ASP A 162 -12.91 -2.80 16.40
N PRO A 163 -12.20 -3.83 15.90
CA PRO A 163 -12.65 -4.61 14.77
C PRO A 163 -13.88 -5.48 15.03
N ARG A 164 -14.25 -5.67 16.30
CA ARG A 164 -15.43 -6.44 16.72
C ARG A 164 -16.76 -5.71 16.51
N GLY A 165 -16.70 -4.38 16.29
CA GLY A 165 -17.89 -3.56 16.07
C GLY A 165 -18.57 -3.90 14.74
N LYS A 166 -19.91 -4.03 14.76
CA LYS A 166 -20.70 -4.09 13.53
C LYS A 166 -20.53 -2.78 12.76
N ASP A 167 -20.47 -2.87 11.45
CA ASP A 167 -20.40 -1.74 10.52
C ASP A 167 -19.18 -0.81 10.72
N ILE A 168 -18.15 -1.30 11.44
CA ILE A 168 -16.97 -0.49 11.74
C ILE A 168 -16.22 -0.06 10.48
N LYS A 169 -16.19 -0.92 9.46
CA LYS A 169 -15.60 -0.62 8.14
C LYS A 169 -16.33 0.55 7.49
N GLN A 170 -17.65 0.53 7.48
CA GLN A 170 -18.48 1.60 6.91
C GLN A 170 -18.24 2.92 7.66
N LYS A 171 -18.37 2.93 8.97
CA LYS A 171 -18.14 4.12 9.81
C LYS A 171 -16.75 4.75 9.58
N MET A 172 -15.72 3.90 9.47
CA MET A 172 -14.36 4.37 9.19
C MET A 172 -14.24 4.97 7.79
N ASN A 173 -14.88 4.37 6.78
CA ASN A 173 -14.87 4.88 5.42
C ASN A 173 -15.66 6.19 5.28
N GLU A 174 -16.77 6.34 5.99
CA GLU A 174 -17.54 7.59 6.08
C GLU A 174 -16.68 8.74 6.64
N ILE A 175 -15.99 8.53 7.77
CA ILE A 175 -15.11 9.54 8.36
C ILE A 175 -13.95 9.91 7.41
N LYS A 176 -13.42 8.93 6.70
CA LYS A 176 -12.37 9.15 5.71
C LYS A 176 -12.88 9.71 4.38
N ASN A 177 -14.20 9.86 4.24
CA ASN A 177 -14.86 10.29 3.00
C ASN A 177 -14.32 9.54 1.77
N ARG A 178 -14.39 8.20 1.82
CA ARG A 178 -13.88 7.32 0.76
C ARG A 178 -14.83 6.16 0.49
N GLN A 179 -14.58 5.47 -0.63
CA GLN A 179 -15.42 4.36 -1.10
C GLN A 179 -15.47 3.21 -0.07
N GLU A 180 -16.65 2.61 0.08
CA GLU A 180 -16.94 1.58 1.08
C GLU A 180 -16.17 0.27 0.87
N PHE A 181 -15.80 -0.05 -0.38
CA PHE A 181 -15.05 -1.28 -0.68
C PHE A 181 -13.66 -1.31 -0.08
N ARG A 182 -13.07 -0.15 0.25
CA ARG A 182 -11.68 -0.06 0.73
C ARG A 182 -11.52 -0.75 2.09
N PRO A 183 -10.54 -1.68 2.22
CA PRO A 183 -10.25 -2.35 3.46
C PRO A 183 -9.45 -1.47 4.42
N PHE A 184 -9.32 -1.96 5.66
CA PHE A 184 -8.41 -1.45 6.67
C PHE A 184 -7.42 -2.53 7.06
N ALA A 185 -6.18 -2.13 7.37
CA ALA A 185 -5.20 -3.05 7.89
C ALA A 185 -5.48 -3.34 9.36
N PRO A 186 -5.48 -4.61 9.79
CA PRO A 186 -5.52 -4.96 11.20
C PRO A 186 -4.18 -4.65 11.87
N SER A 187 -4.22 -4.28 13.16
CA SER A 187 -3.06 -4.32 14.03
C SER A 187 -3.12 -5.63 14.82
N VAL A 188 -2.17 -6.50 14.59
CA VAL A 188 -2.12 -7.85 15.16
C VAL A 188 -0.86 -7.97 16.01
N LEU A 189 -0.91 -8.74 17.09
CA LEU A 189 0.29 -9.06 17.88
C LEU A 189 1.23 -9.94 17.05
N GLU A 190 2.54 -9.77 17.24
CA GLU A 190 3.57 -10.45 16.43
C GLU A 190 3.51 -11.98 16.54
N GLU A 191 3.01 -12.50 17.69
CA GLU A 191 2.86 -13.92 17.94
C GLU A 191 1.66 -14.57 17.23
N TYR A 192 0.82 -13.80 16.52
CA TYR A 192 -0.34 -14.25 15.73
C TYR A 192 -0.18 -13.83 14.26
#